data_bf0aba41eb66bceb3986b88eb794241f
#
_entry.id   bf0aba41eb66bceb3986b88eb794241f
#
_cell.length_a   1.000
_cell.length_b   1.000
_cell.length_c   1.000
_cell.angle_alpha   90.00
_cell.angle_beta   90.00
_cell.angle_gamma   90.00
#
_symmetry.space_group_name_H-M   'P 1'
#
loop_
_entity.id
_entity.type
_entity.pdbx_description
1 polymer ?
#
loop_
_entity_poly.entity_id
_entity_poly.type
_entity_poly.pdbx_seq_one_letter_code
_entity_poly.pdbx_strand_id
1 'polypeptide(L)'
;YEMARNAGFKNINVDLMSGIPYQTAEKFLHTLQKVVRLKPEHISVYSLIIEKGTPFYDAYQSDLELQEAGKPTQMLPTEDEVYRIIKLTQQYLTKTGYEQYEISNFAQPGFECTHNIGYWTRENYLGLGIGAASLLNNVRYTNETDLNTYIHAVESIQPQAFEQADGHIEYGTNLHAEAFSVSRKAQMEEFMFLGL
;
A
#
# COMPACT_ATOMS: atom_id res chain seq x y z
N TYR A 1 12.89 11.07 -13.67
CA TYR A 1 13.88 11.10 -12.61
C TYR A 1 14.83 12.28 -12.76
N GLU A 2 15.54 12.39 -13.89
CA GLU A 2 16.55 13.44 -14.14
C GLU A 2 15.97 14.87 -14.01
N MET A 3 14.77 15.12 -14.51
CA MET A 3 14.10 16.42 -14.35
C MET A 3 13.87 16.78 -12.87
N ALA A 4 13.42 15.81 -12.06
CA ALA A 4 13.25 16.05 -10.62
C ALA A 4 14.59 16.31 -9.93
N ARG A 5 15.63 15.54 -10.27
CA ARG A 5 16.97 15.73 -9.71
C ARG A 5 17.55 17.09 -10.11
N ASN A 6 17.40 17.51 -11.36
CA ASN A 6 17.84 18.81 -11.86
C ASN A 6 17.05 19.98 -11.23
N ALA A 7 15.79 19.76 -10.86
CA ALA A 7 14.97 20.72 -10.10
C ALA A 7 15.37 20.82 -8.63
N GLY A 8 16.36 20.02 -8.16
CA GLY A 8 16.92 20.12 -6.82
C GLY A 8 16.35 19.16 -5.78
N PHE A 9 15.45 18.22 -6.16
CA PHE A 9 14.99 17.18 -5.24
C PHE A 9 16.14 16.24 -4.86
N LYS A 10 16.40 16.13 -3.56
CA LYS A 10 17.48 15.30 -2.99
C LYS A 10 17.00 13.95 -2.47
N ASN A 11 15.72 13.81 -2.22
CA ASN A 11 15.07 12.57 -1.81
C ASN A 11 14.01 12.23 -2.84
N ILE A 12 14.24 11.17 -3.63
CA ILE A 12 13.36 10.75 -4.72
C ILE A 12 13.04 9.28 -4.51
N ASN A 13 11.75 8.97 -4.50
CA ASN A 13 11.26 7.60 -4.54
C ASN A 13 10.98 7.16 -5.99
N VAL A 14 11.20 5.88 -6.27
CA VAL A 14 10.79 5.23 -7.52
C VAL A 14 9.91 4.04 -7.19
N ASP A 15 8.66 4.09 -7.65
CA ASP A 15 7.72 2.98 -7.51
C ASP A 15 7.87 1.98 -8.65
N LEU A 16 7.93 0.70 -8.30
CA LEU A 16 7.98 -0.42 -9.23
C LEU A 16 6.81 -1.38 -8.95
N MET A 17 6.25 -1.93 -10.02
CA MET A 17 5.23 -2.95 -9.92
C MET A 17 5.79 -4.30 -10.37
N SER A 18 5.72 -5.29 -9.49
CA SER A 18 6.09 -6.68 -9.74
C SER A 18 4.85 -7.55 -9.98
N GLY A 19 5.04 -8.71 -10.59
CA GLY A 19 3.93 -9.65 -10.84
C GLY A 19 3.03 -9.26 -12.02
N ILE A 20 3.44 -8.29 -12.85
CA ILE A 20 2.66 -7.91 -14.04
C ILE A 20 2.70 -9.00 -15.13
N PRO A 21 1.70 -9.05 -16.03
CA PRO A 21 1.65 -10.05 -17.10
C PRO A 21 2.97 -10.17 -17.88
N TYR A 22 3.35 -11.40 -18.20
CA TYR A 22 4.58 -11.76 -18.93
C TYR A 22 5.89 -11.35 -18.25
N GLN A 23 5.86 -10.94 -16.98
CA GLN A 23 7.06 -10.61 -16.23
C GLN A 23 7.71 -11.89 -15.70
N THR A 24 9.03 -11.98 -15.83
CA THR A 24 9.85 -13.00 -15.18
C THR A 24 10.82 -12.34 -14.19
N ALA A 25 11.40 -13.14 -13.30
CA ALA A 25 12.40 -12.66 -12.33
C ALA A 25 13.59 -11.99 -13.03
N GLU A 26 14.02 -12.52 -14.18
CA GLU A 26 15.13 -11.96 -14.96
C GLU A 26 14.76 -10.59 -15.57
N LYS A 27 13.54 -10.46 -16.11
CA LYS A 27 13.03 -9.17 -16.63
C LYS A 27 12.92 -8.14 -15.52
N PHE A 28 12.41 -8.55 -14.35
CA PHE A 28 12.29 -7.66 -13.22
C PHE A 28 13.66 -7.24 -12.67
N LEU A 29 14.62 -8.17 -12.57
CA LEU A 29 16.00 -7.84 -12.20
C LEU A 29 16.60 -6.78 -13.12
N HIS A 30 16.36 -6.90 -14.43
CA HIS A 30 16.84 -5.90 -15.36
C HIS A 30 16.23 -4.51 -15.10
N THR A 31 14.96 -4.45 -14.71
CA THR A 31 14.29 -3.22 -14.26
C THR A 31 14.95 -2.65 -13.01
N LEU A 32 15.15 -3.49 -11.97
CA LEU A 32 15.85 -3.10 -10.75
C LEU A 32 17.24 -2.53 -11.03
N GLN A 33 18.01 -3.21 -11.89
CA GLN A 33 19.35 -2.73 -12.29
C GLN A 33 19.32 -1.34 -12.92
N LYS A 34 18.33 -1.05 -13.77
CA LYS A 34 18.15 0.29 -14.35
C LYS A 34 17.82 1.33 -13.31
N VAL A 35 16.90 1.00 -12.40
CA VAL A 35 16.47 1.93 -11.33
C VAL A 35 17.62 2.22 -10.36
N VAL A 36 18.33 1.20 -9.89
CA VAL A 36 19.47 1.36 -8.99
C VAL A 36 20.59 2.23 -9.61
N ARG A 37 20.80 2.17 -10.94
CA ARG A 37 21.75 3.07 -11.62
C ARG A 37 21.36 4.55 -11.55
N LEU A 38 20.08 4.86 -11.39
CA LEU A 38 19.61 6.23 -11.17
C LEU A 38 19.95 6.74 -9.77
N LYS A 39 20.24 5.82 -8.83
CA LYS A 39 20.56 6.10 -7.42
C LYS A 39 19.43 6.89 -6.72
N PRO A 40 18.16 6.42 -6.76
CA PRO A 40 17.14 7.00 -5.90
C PRO A 40 17.48 6.74 -4.44
N GLU A 41 16.98 7.57 -3.54
CA GLU A 41 17.12 7.38 -2.11
C GLU A 41 16.15 6.31 -1.58
N HIS A 42 15.04 6.12 -2.29
CA HIS A 42 13.97 5.22 -1.89
C HIS A 42 13.42 4.44 -3.11
N ILE A 43 13.04 3.19 -2.90
CA ILE A 43 12.43 2.33 -3.93
C ILE A 43 11.26 1.58 -3.30
N SER A 44 10.06 1.73 -3.87
CA SER A 44 8.89 0.93 -3.50
C SER A 44 8.69 -0.17 -4.54
N VAL A 45 8.46 -1.41 -4.09
CA VAL A 45 8.20 -2.55 -4.97
C VAL A 45 6.90 -3.22 -4.56
N TYR A 46 5.84 -2.90 -5.27
CA TYR A 46 4.50 -3.45 -5.02
C TYR A 46 4.24 -4.67 -5.90
N SER A 47 3.68 -5.73 -5.33
CA SER A 47 3.13 -6.83 -6.13
C SER A 47 1.77 -6.43 -6.69
N LEU A 48 1.54 -6.75 -7.97
CA LEU A 48 0.26 -6.51 -8.61
C LEU A 48 -0.83 -7.33 -7.91
N ILE A 49 -1.87 -6.64 -7.44
CA ILE A 49 -3.13 -7.23 -6.98
C ILE A 49 -4.21 -6.88 -8.00
N ILE A 50 -4.91 -7.88 -8.51
CA ILE A 50 -5.96 -7.68 -9.51
C ILE A 50 -7.32 -7.73 -8.81
N GLU A 51 -7.95 -6.57 -8.70
CA GLU A 51 -9.22 -6.40 -8.00
C GLU A 51 -10.42 -6.74 -8.89
N LYS A 52 -11.41 -7.45 -8.32
CA LYS A 52 -12.69 -7.73 -8.99
C LYS A 52 -13.40 -6.43 -9.38
N GLY A 53 -14.05 -6.46 -10.54
CA GLY A 53 -14.75 -5.30 -11.08
C GLY A 53 -13.85 -4.32 -11.83
N THR A 54 -12.60 -4.68 -12.09
CA THR A 54 -11.70 -3.91 -12.93
C THR A 54 -11.54 -4.56 -14.31
N PRO A 55 -11.26 -3.78 -15.39
CA PRO A 55 -10.95 -4.35 -16.71
C PRO A 55 -9.78 -5.33 -16.69
N PHE A 56 -8.86 -5.18 -15.73
CA PHE A 56 -7.73 -6.08 -15.55
C PHE A 56 -8.18 -7.45 -15.02
N TYR A 57 -9.15 -7.48 -14.11
CA TYR A 57 -9.75 -8.71 -13.63
C TYR A 57 -10.44 -9.48 -14.78
N ASP A 58 -11.23 -8.77 -15.59
CA ASP A 58 -11.92 -9.38 -16.72
C ASP A 58 -10.94 -10.00 -17.74
N ALA A 59 -9.79 -9.34 -17.95
CA ALA A 59 -8.77 -9.79 -18.89
C ALA A 59 -7.95 -11.00 -18.39
N TYR A 60 -7.76 -11.14 -17.07
CA TYR A 60 -6.84 -12.14 -16.49
C TYR A 60 -7.52 -13.13 -15.52
N GLN A 61 -8.85 -13.14 -15.42
CA GLN A 61 -9.60 -14.01 -14.51
C GLN A 61 -9.20 -15.49 -14.64
N SER A 62 -9.07 -15.98 -15.87
CA SER A 62 -8.69 -17.39 -16.11
C SER A 62 -7.30 -17.72 -15.56
N ASP A 63 -6.37 -16.78 -15.65
CA ASP A 63 -5.01 -16.96 -15.12
C ASP A 63 -4.99 -16.87 -13.58
N LEU A 64 -5.84 -16.01 -12.97
CA LEU A 64 -6.01 -15.94 -11.52
C LEU A 64 -6.55 -17.28 -10.97
N GLU A 65 -7.57 -17.86 -11.61
CA GLU A 65 -8.12 -19.16 -11.23
C GLU A 65 -7.08 -20.30 -11.34
N LEU A 66 -6.20 -20.24 -12.36
CA LEU A 66 -5.10 -21.17 -12.51
C LEU A 66 -4.04 -20.98 -11.42
N GLN A 67 -3.71 -19.73 -11.09
CA GLN A 67 -2.74 -19.37 -10.05
C GLN A 67 -3.23 -19.85 -8.67
N GLU A 68 -4.49 -19.56 -8.30
CA GLU A 68 -5.13 -20.04 -7.07
C GLU A 68 -5.16 -21.58 -6.97
N ALA A 69 -5.28 -22.25 -8.12
CA ALA A 69 -5.24 -23.71 -8.19
C ALA A 69 -3.81 -24.30 -8.22
N GLY A 70 -2.77 -23.48 -8.13
CA GLY A 70 -1.37 -23.89 -8.24
C GLY A 70 -1.01 -24.46 -9.62
N LYS A 71 -1.73 -24.07 -10.68
CA LYS A 71 -1.52 -24.53 -12.05
C LYS A 71 -0.70 -23.53 -12.86
N PRO A 72 -0.04 -23.99 -13.94
CA PRO A 72 0.67 -23.09 -14.84
C PRO A 72 -0.29 -22.06 -15.44
N THR A 73 0.10 -20.80 -15.35
CA THR A 73 -0.59 -19.65 -15.93
C THR A 73 -0.09 -19.38 -17.35
N GLN A 74 -0.86 -18.63 -18.15
CA GLN A 74 -0.48 -18.29 -19.53
C GLN A 74 0.19 -16.90 -19.63
N MET A 75 -0.34 -15.95 -18.90
CA MET A 75 0.07 -14.52 -18.97
C MET A 75 0.60 -14.01 -17.64
N LEU A 76 -0.07 -14.33 -16.54
CA LEU A 76 0.40 -13.94 -15.21
C LEU A 76 1.58 -14.83 -14.77
N PRO A 77 2.53 -14.28 -14.01
CA PRO A 77 3.55 -15.11 -13.35
C PRO A 77 2.89 -16.13 -12.42
N THR A 78 3.46 -17.33 -12.32
CA THR A 78 3.05 -18.31 -11.28
C THR A 78 3.41 -17.78 -9.89
N GLU A 79 2.80 -18.35 -8.83
CA GLU A 79 3.17 -18.00 -7.44
C GLU A 79 4.67 -18.20 -7.17
N ASP A 80 5.26 -19.28 -7.69
CA ASP A 80 6.69 -19.54 -7.57
C ASP A 80 7.53 -18.44 -8.23
N GLU A 81 7.07 -17.94 -9.39
CA GLU A 81 7.78 -16.86 -10.10
C GLU A 81 7.64 -15.53 -9.36
N VAL A 82 6.46 -15.23 -8.80
CA VAL A 82 6.26 -14.07 -7.92
C VAL A 82 7.17 -14.16 -6.69
N TYR A 83 7.25 -15.33 -6.05
CA TYR A 83 8.16 -15.56 -4.93
C TYR A 83 9.62 -15.34 -5.32
N ARG A 84 10.05 -15.86 -6.49
CA ARG A 84 11.40 -15.61 -7.03
C ARG A 84 11.68 -14.13 -7.22
N ILE A 85 10.71 -13.37 -7.77
CA ILE A 85 10.83 -11.92 -7.95
C ILE A 85 11.05 -11.23 -6.59
N ILE A 86 10.24 -11.56 -5.57
CA ILE A 86 10.36 -10.99 -4.22
C ILE A 86 11.74 -11.27 -3.61
N LYS A 87 12.18 -12.53 -3.65
CA LYS A 87 13.50 -12.92 -3.11
C LYS A 87 14.66 -12.25 -3.83
N LEU A 88 14.59 -12.20 -5.14
CA LEU A 88 15.61 -11.56 -5.97
C LEU A 88 15.66 -10.04 -5.72
N THR A 89 14.50 -9.41 -5.56
CA THR A 89 14.38 -7.99 -5.20
C THR A 89 15.10 -7.70 -3.89
N GLN A 90 14.75 -8.42 -2.84
CA GLN A 90 15.35 -8.28 -1.52
C GLN A 90 16.88 -8.45 -1.57
N GLN A 91 17.34 -9.55 -2.18
CA GLN A 91 18.78 -9.83 -2.29
C GLN A 91 19.53 -8.76 -3.08
N TYR A 92 18.96 -8.31 -4.21
CA TYR A 92 19.62 -7.34 -5.07
C TYR A 92 19.67 -5.95 -4.42
N LEU A 93 18.56 -5.47 -3.87
CA LEU A 93 18.48 -4.17 -3.22
C LEU A 93 19.37 -4.10 -1.97
N THR A 94 19.34 -5.12 -1.11
CA THR A 94 20.25 -5.20 0.06
C THR A 94 21.72 -5.17 -0.38
N LYS A 95 22.08 -5.94 -1.41
CA LYS A 95 23.46 -5.95 -1.94
C LYS A 95 23.89 -4.59 -2.51
N THR A 96 22.95 -3.76 -2.94
CA THR A 96 23.21 -2.44 -3.54
C THR A 96 23.04 -1.27 -2.58
N GLY A 97 22.85 -1.55 -1.27
CA GLY A 97 22.86 -0.54 -0.21
C GLY A 97 21.50 0.01 0.18
N TYR A 98 20.42 -0.70 -0.19
CA TYR A 98 19.07 -0.40 0.29
C TYR A 98 18.68 -1.37 1.40
N GLU A 99 18.06 -0.86 2.44
CA GLU A 99 17.50 -1.64 3.54
C GLU A 99 15.98 -1.73 3.38
N GLN A 100 15.44 -2.94 3.52
CA GLN A 100 14.00 -3.15 3.58
C GLN A 100 13.52 -2.79 4.97
N TYR A 101 12.68 -1.77 5.10
CA TYR A 101 12.18 -1.30 6.40
C TYR A 101 10.70 -1.65 6.63
N GLU A 102 9.99 -2.11 5.58
CA GLU A 102 8.66 -2.70 5.64
C GLU A 102 8.43 -3.59 4.40
N ILE A 103 7.21 -4.11 4.20
CA ILE A 103 6.93 -5.19 3.22
C ILE A 103 7.35 -4.82 1.80
N SER A 104 7.05 -3.60 1.35
CA SER A 104 7.21 -3.17 -0.04
C SER A 104 8.29 -2.10 -0.25
N ASN A 105 8.78 -1.50 0.84
CA ASN A 105 9.61 -0.32 0.74
C ASN A 105 11.07 -0.56 1.18
N PHE A 106 11.97 -0.04 0.36
CA PHE A 106 13.41 -0.12 0.53
C PHE A 106 13.99 1.30 0.47
N ALA A 107 14.90 1.62 1.38
CA ALA A 107 15.54 2.93 1.42
C ALA A 107 17.04 2.80 1.63
N GLN A 108 17.81 3.80 1.18
CA GLN A 108 19.14 4.01 1.72
C GLN A 108 19.01 4.43 3.19
N PRO A 109 19.95 4.07 4.07
CA PRO A 109 19.89 4.42 5.49
C PRO A 109 19.64 5.90 5.72
N GLY A 110 18.61 6.23 6.50
CA GLY A 110 18.18 7.61 6.80
C GLY A 110 17.23 8.24 5.78
N PHE A 111 16.76 7.47 4.77
CA PHE A 111 15.79 7.92 3.79
C PHE A 111 14.47 7.11 3.85
N GLU A 112 14.24 6.38 4.94
CA GLU A 112 12.99 5.68 5.20
C GLU A 112 11.83 6.68 5.25
N CYS A 113 10.67 6.31 4.68
CA CYS A 113 9.50 7.18 4.69
C CYS A 113 8.84 7.18 6.07
N THR A 114 9.00 8.27 6.81
CA THR A 114 8.41 8.42 8.15
C THR A 114 6.89 8.29 8.14
N HIS A 115 6.23 8.70 7.06
CA HIS A 115 4.79 8.52 6.90
C HIS A 115 4.39 7.03 6.85
N ASN A 116 5.13 6.21 6.10
CA ASN A 116 4.89 4.76 6.06
C ASN A 116 5.17 4.12 7.42
N ILE A 117 6.28 4.50 8.06
CA ILE A 117 6.61 4.02 9.41
C ILE A 117 5.48 4.36 10.40
N GLY A 118 4.91 5.57 10.32
CA GLY A 118 3.78 5.97 11.17
C GLY A 118 2.57 5.04 11.07
N TYR A 119 2.27 4.52 9.87
CA TYR A 119 1.23 3.49 9.73
C TYR A 119 1.61 2.18 10.44
N TRP A 120 2.85 1.72 10.28
CA TRP A 120 3.34 0.48 10.87
C TRP A 120 3.45 0.57 12.39
N THR A 121 3.77 1.76 12.93
CA THR A 121 3.82 2.02 14.38
C THR A 121 2.48 2.48 14.96
N ARG A 122 1.43 2.55 14.15
CA ARG A 122 0.07 2.97 14.54
C ARG A 122 0.02 4.39 15.12
N GLU A 123 0.81 5.30 14.57
CA GLU A 123 0.69 6.71 14.90
C GLU A 123 -0.65 7.27 14.44
N ASN A 124 -1.14 8.32 15.14
CA ASN A 124 -2.33 9.03 14.70
C ASN A 124 -2.09 9.68 13.35
N TYR A 125 -3.03 9.51 12.42
CA TYR A 125 -3.02 10.16 11.12
C TYR A 125 -4.42 10.61 10.72
N LEU A 126 -4.48 11.66 9.91
CA LEU A 126 -5.71 12.23 9.36
C LEU A 126 -5.73 12.05 7.84
N GLY A 127 -6.72 11.31 7.35
CA GLY A 127 -6.99 11.14 5.93
C GLY A 127 -7.79 12.31 5.37
N LEU A 128 -7.34 12.87 4.26
CA LEU A 128 -8.00 13.96 3.56
C LEU A 128 -8.48 13.50 2.19
N GLY A 129 -9.71 13.83 1.85
CA GLY A 129 -10.33 13.48 0.57
C GLY A 129 -11.35 12.34 0.68
N ILE A 130 -11.99 12.02 -0.44
CA ILE A 130 -12.99 10.95 -0.54
C ILE A 130 -12.36 9.59 -0.23
N GLY A 131 -13.07 8.77 0.55
CA GLY A 131 -12.63 7.42 0.91
C GLY A 131 -11.36 7.35 1.77
N ALA A 132 -10.80 8.49 2.19
CA ALA A 132 -9.57 8.51 2.97
C ALA A 132 -9.80 7.99 4.39
N ALA A 133 -8.88 7.14 4.87
CA ALA A 133 -8.92 6.61 6.22
C ALA A 133 -8.13 7.50 7.21
N SER A 134 -8.57 7.52 8.45
CA SER A 134 -7.88 8.17 9.57
C SER A 134 -7.75 7.19 10.75
N LEU A 135 -6.75 7.38 11.57
CA LEU A 135 -6.63 6.73 12.87
C LEU A 135 -6.34 7.82 13.92
N LEU A 136 -7.29 8.11 14.78
CA LEU A 136 -7.17 9.12 15.83
C LEU A 136 -7.57 8.51 17.17
N ASN A 137 -6.64 8.46 18.12
CA ASN A 137 -6.87 7.93 19.47
C ASN A 137 -7.49 6.53 19.49
N ASN A 138 -7.03 5.64 18.61
CA ASN A 138 -7.55 4.30 18.39
C ASN A 138 -8.99 4.24 17.83
N VAL A 139 -9.52 5.32 17.32
CA VAL A 139 -10.74 5.31 16.52
C VAL A 139 -10.35 5.41 15.05
N ARG A 140 -10.86 4.50 14.25
CA ARG A 140 -10.64 4.49 12.80
C ARG A 140 -11.86 5.11 12.13
N TYR A 141 -11.59 6.03 11.20
CA TYR A 141 -12.60 6.72 10.40
C TYR A 141 -12.34 6.45 8.93
N THR A 142 -13.41 6.34 8.14
CA THR A 142 -13.33 6.32 6.67
C THR A 142 -14.24 7.45 6.16
N ASN A 143 -13.69 8.34 5.35
CA ASN A 143 -14.47 9.40 4.73
C ASN A 143 -15.45 8.84 3.71
N GLU A 144 -16.50 9.62 3.40
CA GLU A 144 -17.45 9.31 2.34
C GLU A 144 -16.75 9.04 1.00
N THR A 145 -17.21 8.04 0.28
CA THR A 145 -16.65 7.62 -1.01
C THR A 145 -17.39 8.23 -2.21
N ASP A 146 -18.64 8.65 -2.04
CA ASP A 146 -19.36 9.39 -3.06
C ASP A 146 -18.94 10.86 -3.06
N LEU A 147 -18.53 11.35 -4.23
CA LEU A 147 -17.97 12.69 -4.38
C LEU A 147 -18.98 13.79 -3.99
N ASN A 148 -20.24 13.64 -4.38
CA ASN A 148 -21.24 14.66 -4.12
C ASN A 148 -21.59 14.70 -2.63
N THR A 149 -21.75 13.54 -2.00
CA THR A 149 -21.98 13.40 -0.56
C THR A 149 -20.81 14.00 0.22
N TYR A 150 -19.57 13.71 -0.19
CA TYR A 150 -18.36 14.28 0.43
C TYR A 150 -18.34 15.81 0.34
N ILE A 151 -18.60 16.39 -0.85
CA ILE A 151 -18.62 17.85 -1.04
C ILE A 151 -19.68 18.50 -0.14
N HIS A 152 -20.90 17.96 -0.12
CA HIS A 152 -21.97 18.50 0.73
C HIS A 152 -21.62 18.41 2.23
N ALA A 153 -20.97 17.30 2.65
CA ALA A 153 -20.54 17.15 4.03
C ALA A 153 -19.44 18.14 4.41
N VAL A 154 -18.51 18.45 3.51
CA VAL A 154 -17.45 19.45 3.75
C VAL A 154 -18.05 20.87 3.87
N GLU A 155 -19.09 21.18 3.10
CA GLU A 155 -19.77 22.49 3.15
C GLU A 155 -20.55 22.71 4.45
N SER A 156 -20.99 21.61 5.11
CA SER A 156 -21.82 21.68 6.33
C SER A 156 -21.46 20.54 7.29
N ILE A 157 -20.25 20.58 7.84
CA ILE A 157 -19.77 19.56 8.80
C ILE A 157 -20.64 19.56 10.05
N GLN A 158 -21.20 18.38 10.39
CA GLN A 158 -22.04 18.18 11.57
C GLN A 158 -21.62 16.92 12.31
N PRO A 159 -21.75 16.90 13.66
CA PRO A 159 -21.53 15.69 14.45
C PRO A 159 -22.45 14.55 14.00
N GLN A 160 -21.90 13.34 13.94
CA GLN A 160 -22.63 12.12 13.63
C GLN A 160 -22.21 11.00 14.60
N ALA A 161 -23.19 10.18 14.98
CA ALA A 161 -22.98 9.01 15.83
C ALA A 161 -22.96 7.74 14.97
N PHE A 162 -22.06 6.81 15.30
CA PHE A 162 -21.90 5.53 14.63
C PHE A 162 -22.07 4.42 15.66
N GLU A 163 -23.17 3.67 15.57
CA GLU A 163 -23.44 2.54 16.45
C GLU A 163 -22.58 1.33 16.05
N GLN A 164 -21.87 0.79 17.03
CA GLN A 164 -21.04 -0.39 16.87
C GLN A 164 -21.84 -1.67 17.11
N ALA A 165 -21.36 -2.79 16.60
CA ALA A 165 -22.02 -4.09 16.76
C ALA A 165 -22.19 -4.55 18.23
N ASP A 166 -21.40 -4.03 19.14
CA ASP A 166 -21.47 -4.28 20.60
C ASP A 166 -22.34 -3.26 21.36
N GLY A 167 -23.01 -2.34 20.63
CA GLY A 167 -23.86 -1.29 21.18
C GLY A 167 -23.11 -0.04 21.68
N HIS A 168 -21.79 0.01 21.53
CA HIS A 168 -21.01 1.22 21.78
C HIS A 168 -21.25 2.27 20.68
N ILE A 169 -21.16 3.55 21.02
CA ILE A 169 -21.34 4.65 20.06
C ILE A 169 -20.02 5.39 19.89
N GLU A 170 -19.53 5.42 18.67
CA GLU A 170 -18.42 6.29 18.27
C GLU A 170 -18.95 7.59 17.67
N TYR A 171 -18.25 8.68 17.92
CA TYR A 171 -18.60 9.98 17.41
C TYR A 171 -17.64 10.44 16.34
N GLY A 172 -18.17 10.85 15.21
CA GLY A 172 -17.46 11.45 14.09
C GLY A 172 -18.25 12.63 13.53
N THR A 173 -18.21 12.79 12.24
CA THR A 173 -18.97 13.80 11.51
C THR A 173 -19.65 13.17 10.29
N ASN A 174 -20.59 13.87 9.70
CA ASN A 174 -21.23 13.48 8.43
C ASN A 174 -20.24 13.39 7.25
N LEU A 175 -18.98 13.73 7.46
CA LEU A 175 -17.89 13.50 6.49
C LEU A 175 -17.48 12.04 6.43
N HIS A 176 -17.74 11.26 7.50
CA HIS A 176 -17.33 9.88 7.63
C HIS A 176 -18.45 8.93 7.22
N ALA A 177 -18.16 7.96 6.37
CA ALA A 177 -19.02 6.82 6.08
C ALA A 177 -19.00 5.82 7.25
N GLU A 178 -17.84 5.71 7.93
CA GLU A 178 -17.62 4.79 9.04
C GLU A 178 -16.78 5.43 10.14
N ALA A 179 -17.08 5.08 11.38
CA ALA A 179 -16.25 5.35 12.55
C ALA A 179 -16.34 4.16 13.51
N PHE A 180 -15.22 3.60 13.95
CA PHE A 180 -15.19 2.50 14.92
C PHE A 180 -13.94 2.51 15.79
N SER A 181 -14.12 2.13 17.06
CA SER A 181 -13.01 1.92 18.00
C SER A 181 -12.24 0.66 17.65
N VAL A 182 -10.92 0.78 17.60
CA VAL A 182 -10.04 -0.38 17.51
C VAL A 182 -9.86 -0.98 18.90
N SER A 183 -10.52 -2.12 19.16
CA SER A 183 -10.46 -2.78 20.46
C SER A 183 -9.03 -3.11 20.88
N ARG A 184 -8.77 -3.23 22.18
CA ARG A 184 -7.41 -3.60 22.67
C ARG A 184 -6.90 -4.91 22.07
N LYS A 185 -7.79 -5.88 21.83
CA LYS A 185 -7.43 -7.12 21.16
C LYS A 185 -6.99 -6.87 19.73
N ALA A 186 -7.78 -6.11 18.96
CA ALA A 186 -7.44 -5.75 17.59
C ALA A 186 -6.14 -4.92 17.52
N GLN A 187 -5.89 -4.01 18.47
CA GLN A 187 -4.63 -3.29 18.58
C GLN A 187 -3.43 -4.22 18.77
N MET A 188 -3.58 -5.26 19.61
CA MET A 188 -2.53 -6.27 19.80
C MET A 188 -2.30 -7.12 18.55
N GLU A 189 -3.39 -7.52 17.88
CA GLU A 189 -3.34 -8.26 16.62
C GLU A 189 -2.65 -7.41 15.53
N GLU A 190 -3.04 -6.15 15.37
CA GLU A 190 -2.39 -5.22 14.46
C GLU A 190 -0.90 -5.05 14.79
N PHE A 191 -0.54 -4.86 16.06
CA PHE A 191 0.86 -4.75 16.48
C PHE A 191 1.68 -5.99 16.10
N MET A 192 1.10 -7.20 16.22
CA MET A 192 1.78 -8.43 15.81
C MET A 192 1.94 -8.54 14.28
N PHE A 193 0.95 -8.07 13.51
CA PHE A 193 1.03 -8.08 12.03
C PHE A 193 1.91 -6.96 11.48
N LEU A 194 1.93 -5.81 12.15
CA LEU A 194 2.68 -4.62 11.72
C LEU A 194 4.11 -4.60 12.28
N GLY A 195 4.35 -5.33 13.39
CA GLY A 195 5.66 -5.40 14.05
C GLY A 195 6.62 -6.32 13.27
N LEU A 196 7.06 -5.86 12.14
CA LEU A 196 8.10 -6.51 11.34
C LEU A 196 9.50 -6.12 11.81
#